data_d560d8832b34119b4e16e42f8bc1e39c
#
_entry.id   d560d8832b34119b4e16e42f8bc1e39c
#
_cell.length_a   1.000
_cell.length_b   1.000
_cell.length_c   1.000
_cell.angle_alpha   90.00
_cell.angle_beta   90.00
_cell.angle_gamma   90.00
#
_symmetry.space_group_name_H-M   'P 1'
#
loop_
_entity.id
_entity.type
_entity.pdbx_description
1 polymer ?
#
loop_
_entity_poly.entity_id
_entity_poly.type
_entity_poly.pdbx_seq_one_letter_code
_entity_poly.pdbx_strand_id
1 'polypeptide(L)'
;MARYGKSPYIYPLYGLGELPQSFARLSAIYGGTYMLDKSIDKIEIDADGKFTGVTSGQETVKAKHLIGDPSYFGAGQMSQGGKIRVVEQGKVIRAICLLKHPIPGTEDADSAQIIIPQNQVNRRNGKLSSYPCSVIAELLSTDIYVAMVSSTHNVCAKDIYIAIVSTIVETDKPELEIAPGLQLLGPIYDK
;
A
#
# COMPACT_ATOMS: atom_id res chain seq x y z
N MET A 1 16.42 -7.66 13.63
CA MET A 1 17.11 -7.63 12.33
C MET A 1 17.92 -8.90 12.04
N ALA A 2 18.45 -9.57 13.07
CA ALA A 2 19.23 -10.80 12.85
C ALA A 2 18.44 -11.96 12.17
N ARG A 3 17.12 -11.99 12.29
CA ARG A 3 16.30 -13.07 11.73
C ARG A 3 16.25 -13.06 10.18
N TYR A 4 16.43 -11.91 9.57
CA TYR A 4 16.32 -11.71 8.11
C TYR A 4 17.68 -11.40 7.46
N GLY A 5 18.78 -11.77 8.11
CA GLY A 5 20.11 -11.51 7.61
C GLY A 5 20.51 -10.04 7.70
N LYS A 6 21.14 -9.52 6.66
CA LYS A 6 21.69 -8.16 6.63
C LYS A 6 20.71 -7.09 6.15
N SER A 7 19.46 -7.44 5.86
CA SER A 7 18.47 -6.49 5.36
C SER A 7 18.06 -5.48 6.43
N PRO A 8 18.00 -4.19 6.11
CA PRO A 8 17.44 -3.15 6.99
C PRO A 8 15.91 -3.19 7.05
N TYR A 9 15.26 -3.92 6.16
CA TYR A 9 13.81 -3.99 6.05
C TYR A 9 13.23 -5.02 7.02
N ILE A 10 12.07 -4.69 7.57
CA ILE A 10 11.30 -5.56 8.44
C ILE A 10 10.04 -5.97 7.69
N TYR A 11 9.80 -7.27 7.64
CA TYR A 11 8.57 -7.82 7.10
C TYR A 11 7.96 -8.76 8.16
N PRO A 12 6.67 -8.62 8.50
CA PRO A 12 6.04 -9.45 9.52
C PRO A 12 5.90 -10.90 9.06
N LEU A 13 6.12 -11.85 9.97
CA LEU A 13 5.78 -13.25 9.72
C LEU A 13 4.27 -13.36 9.44
N TYR A 14 3.91 -14.25 8.55
CA TYR A 14 2.54 -14.46 8.06
C TYR A 14 1.96 -13.28 7.24
N GLY A 15 2.79 -12.29 6.90
CA GLY A 15 2.44 -11.20 6.00
C GLY A 15 1.95 -9.93 6.69
N LEU A 16 1.72 -8.89 5.88
CA LEU A 16 1.34 -7.56 6.37
C LEU A 16 -0.04 -7.51 7.04
N GLY A 17 -0.93 -8.47 6.73
CA GLY A 17 -2.24 -8.61 7.37
C GLY A 17 -2.16 -8.88 8.88
N GLU A 18 -1.03 -9.40 9.38
CA GLU A 18 -0.82 -9.63 10.80
C GLU A 18 -0.77 -8.34 11.64
N LEU A 19 -0.37 -7.22 11.06
CA LEU A 19 -0.38 -5.93 11.76
C LEU A 19 -1.79 -5.51 12.18
N PRO A 20 -2.77 -5.38 11.26
CA PRO A 20 -4.14 -5.05 11.65
C PRO A 20 -4.78 -6.13 12.52
N GLN A 21 -4.49 -7.41 12.30
CA GLN A 21 -5.01 -8.50 13.15
C GLN A 21 -4.52 -8.38 14.60
N SER A 22 -3.24 -8.13 14.79
CA SER A 22 -2.65 -7.98 16.12
C SER A 22 -3.22 -6.76 16.85
N PHE A 23 -3.37 -5.63 16.15
CA PHE A 23 -3.98 -4.44 16.73
C PHE A 23 -5.48 -4.60 16.97
N ALA A 24 -6.20 -5.35 16.13
CA ALA A 24 -7.60 -5.68 16.38
C ALA A 24 -7.76 -6.48 17.68
N ARG A 25 -6.91 -7.50 17.88
CA ARG A 25 -6.88 -8.27 19.13
C ARG A 25 -6.56 -7.41 20.34
N LEU A 26 -5.54 -6.56 20.22
CA LEU A 26 -5.17 -5.63 21.31
C LEU A 26 -6.32 -4.67 21.64
N SER A 27 -6.96 -4.08 20.63
CA SER A 27 -8.11 -3.21 20.81
C SER A 27 -9.27 -3.91 21.53
N ALA A 28 -9.55 -5.16 21.17
CA ALA A 28 -10.63 -5.94 21.81
C ALA A 28 -10.40 -6.14 23.31
N ILE A 29 -9.15 -6.32 23.75
CA ILE A 29 -8.80 -6.41 25.18
C ILE A 29 -9.20 -5.14 25.95
N TYR A 30 -9.14 -3.98 25.28
CA TYR A 30 -9.54 -2.68 25.84
C TYR A 30 -10.98 -2.28 25.51
N GLY A 31 -11.83 -3.24 25.10
CA GLY A 31 -13.25 -3.02 24.84
C GLY A 31 -13.56 -2.47 23.45
N GLY A 32 -12.60 -2.47 22.54
CA GLY A 32 -12.85 -2.10 21.14
C GLY A 32 -13.69 -3.15 20.42
N THR A 33 -14.61 -2.71 19.57
CA THR A 33 -15.46 -3.57 18.74
C THR A 33 -15.05 -3.44 17.28
N TYR A 34 -14.82 -4.58 16.61
CA TYR A 34 -14.56 -4.66 15.18
C TYR A 34 -15.77 -5.25 14.46
N MET A 35 -16.25 -4.54 13.46
CA MET A 35 -17.31 -5.00 12.57
C MET A 35 -16.74 -5.08 11.16
N LEU A 36 -16.49 -6.30 10.69
CA LEU A 36 -16.02 -6.54 9.33
C LEU A 36 -17.20 -6.54 8.37
N ASP A 37 -16.92 -6.21 7.10
CA ASP A 37 -17.92 -6.19 6.03
C ASP A 37 -19.14 -5.27 6.36
N LYS A 38 -18.87 -4.18 7.06
CA LYS A 38 -19.87 -3.18 7.42
C LYS A 38 -19.72 -1.95 6.51
N SER A 39 -20.69 -1.75 5.61
CA SER A 39 -20.72 -0.57 4.75
C SER A 39 -20.93 0.70 5.57
N ILE A 40 -20.34 1.80 5.13
CA ILE A 40 -20.56 3.13 5.67
C ILE A 40 -21.35 3.92 4.63
N ASP A 41 -22.61 4.21 4.92
CA ASP A 41 -23.50 4.87 3.96
C ASP A 41 -23.40 6.39 4.07
N LYS A 42 -23.21 6.90 5.30
CA LYS A 42 -23.17 8.34 5.53
C LYS A 42 -22.35 8.71 6.76
N ILE A 43 -21.64 9.82 6.65
CA ILE A 43 -20.99 10.50 7.79
C ILE A 43 -21.92 11.62 8.24
N GLU A 44 -22.36 11.57 9.48
CA GLU A 44 -23.31 12.53 10.05
C GLU A 44 -22.59 13.79 10.54
N ILE A 45 -23.06 14.93 10.07
CA ILE A 45 -22.53 16.26 10.41
C ILE A 45 -23.70 17.13 10.85
N ASP A 46 -23.54 17.87 11.92
CA ASP A 46 -24.55 18.81 12.42
C ASP A 46 -24.60 20.12 11.60
N ALA A 47 -25.52 21.00 11.98
CA ALA A 47 -25.70 22.29 11.31
C ALA A 47 -24.47 23.22 11.41
N ASP A 48 -23.62 23.01 12.39
CA ASP A 48 -22.40 23.77 12.63
C ASP A 48 -21.20 23.17 11.88
N GLY A 49 -21.42 22.07 11.10
CA GLY A 49 -20.37 21.39 10.34
C GLY A 49 -19.49 20.46 11.19
N LYS A 50 -19.93 20.09 12.39
CA LYS A 50 -19.19 19.20 13.29
C LYS A 50 -19.63 17.75 13.10
N PHE A 51 -18.68 16.85 13.10
CA PHE A 51 -18.93 15.41 13.06
C PHE A 51 -19.73 14.95 14.31
N THR A 52 -20.74 14.14 14.09
CA THR A 52 -21.63 13.61 15.17
C THR A 52 -21.73 12.10 15.18
N GLY A 53 -21.52 11.44 14.03
CA GLY A 53 -21.63 9.99 13.94
C GLY A 53 -21.52 9.43 12.55
N VAL A 54 -21.75 8.14 12.41
CA VAL A 54 -21.69 7.38 11.17
C VAL A 54 -22.94 6.53 11.05
N THR A 55 -23.56 6.53 9.86
CA THR A 55 -24.73 5.69 9.55
C THR A 55 -24.33 4.54 8.65
N SER A 56 -24.79 3.34 8.98
CA SER A 56 -24.63 2.12 8.26
C SER A 56 -25.98 1.36 8.23
N GLY A 57 -26.61 1.27 7.06
CA GLY A 57 -27.98 0.74 6.95
C GLY A 57 -28.97 1.55 7.79
N GLN A 58 -29.62 0.88 8.73
CA GLN A 58 -30.58 1.51 9.65
C GLN A 58 -29.96 1.94 11.00
N GLU A 59 -28.67 1.71 11.19
CA GLU A 59 -27.98 2.00 12.45
C GLU A 59 -27.15 3.27 12.33
N THR A 60 -27.26 4.15 13.34
CA THR A 60 -26.39 5.32 13.46
C THR A 60 -25.60 5.24 14.75
N VAL A 61 -24.28 5.22 14.62
CA VAL A 61 -23.35 5.19 15.74
C VAL A 61 -22.81 6.60 15.97
N LYS A 62 -22.98 7.11 17.20
CA LYS A 62 -22.42 8.41 17.60
C LYS A 62 -20.99 8.27 18.07
N ALA A 63 -20.12 9.17 17.64
CA ALA A 63 -18.72 9.19 18.06
C ALA A 63 -18.19 10.62 18.17
N LYS A 64 -17.13 10.80 18.98
CA LYS A 64 -16.45 12.09 19.13
C LYS A 64 -15.44 12.35 18.01
N HIS A 65 -14.84 11.29 17.50
CA HIS A 65 -13.80 11.33 16.47
C HIS A 65 -14.06 10.26 15.42
N LEU A 66 -13.71 10.56 14.19
CA LEU A 66 -13.72 9.64 13.05
C LEU A 66 -12.34 9.63 12.44
N ILE A 67 -11.76 8.42 12.28
CA ILE A 67 -10.54 8.18 11.52
C ILE A 67 -10.90 7.23 10.39
N GLY A 68 -10.63 7.61 9.16
CA GLY A 68 -10.98 6.83 8.00
C GLY A 68 -9.93 6.95 6.90
N ASP A 69 -9.98 6.03 5.96
CA ASP A 69 -9.21 6.09 4.74
C ASP A 69 -9.67 7.28 3.87
N PRO A 70 -8.78 7.92 3.09
CA PRO A 70 -9.13 9.03 2.23
C PRO A 70 -10.31 8.79 1.29
N SER A 71 -10.57 7.53 0.88
CA SER A 71 -11.69 7.16 0.02
C SER A 71 -13.06 7.49 0.60
N TYR A 72 -13.18 7.51 1.94
CA TYR A 72 -14.41 7.91 2.62
C TYR A 72 -14.63 9.43 2.65
N PHE A 73 -13.63 10.23 2.31
CA PHE A 73 -13.64 11.69 2.40
C PHE A 73 -13.48 12.37 1.04
N GLY A 74 -13.81 11.68 -0.06
CA GLY A 74 -13.67 12.18 -1.43
C GLY A 74 -14.47 13.44 -1.74
N ALA A 75 -14.21 14.02 -2.89
CA ALA A 75 -14.80 15.26 -3.38
C ALA A 75 -16.33 15.17 -3.43
N GLY A 76 -17.01 15.62 -2.42
CA GLY A 76 -18.47 15.63 -2.31
C GLY A 76 -19.02 15.27 -0.93
N GLN A 77 -18.25 14.60 -0.09
CA GLN A 77 -18.74 14.13 1.20
C GLN A 77 -18.31 14.98 2.40
N MET A 78 -17.23 15.72 2.33
CA MET A 78 -16.78 16.56 3.44
C MET A 78 -16.07 17.83 2.97
N SER A 79 -16.80 18.83 2.51
CA SER A 79 -16.28 20.18 2.40
C SER A 79 -16.63 20.98 3.65
N GLN A 80 -15.83 20.89 4.69
CA GLN A 80 -15.88 21.92 5.74
C GLN A 80 -15.27 23.20 5.18
N GLY A 81 -16.09 24.21 4.97
CA GLY A 81 -15.66 25.54 4.52
C GLY A 81 -15.13 25.60 3.08
N GLY A 82 -15.62 24.74 2.17
CA GLY A 82 -15.31 24.80 0.75
C GLY A 82 -13.87 24.34 0.36
N LYS A 83 -13.09 23.80 1.26
CA LYS A 83 -11.73 23.30 0.97
C LYS A 83 -11.77 21.80 0.70
N ILE A 84 -11.41 21.39 -0.52
CA ILE A 84 -11.14 19.99 -0.86
C ILE A 84 -9.87 19.57 -0.11
N ARG A 85 -9.98 18.54 0.74
CA ARG A 85 -8.86 18.02 1.54
C ARG A 85 -8.27 16.72 0.99
N VAL A 86 -9.04 16.01 0.18
CA VAL A 86 -8.62 14.76 -0.46
C VAL A 86 -8.56 15.01 -1.96
N VAL A 87 -7.39 14.84 -2.53
CA VAL A 87 -7.11 15.04 -3.95
C VAL A 87 -6.43 13.80 -4.49
N GLU A 88 -6.91 13.30 -5.64
CA GLU A 88 -6.23 12.21 -6.36
C GLU A 88 -4.86 12.70 -6.83
N GLN A 89 -3.79 11.99 -6.45
CA GLN A 89 -2.42 12.33 -6.78
C GLN A 89 -1.91 11.58 -8.01
N GLY A 90 -2.46 10.40 -8.27
CA GLY A 90 -2.03 9.54 -9.37
C GLY A 90 -2.48 8.10 -9.19
N LYS A 91 -1.97 7.24 -10.05
CA LYS A 91 -2.25 5.80 -10.06
C LYS A 91 -0.97 5.02 -9.89
N VAL A 92 -1.06 3.85 -9.30
CA VAL A 92 0.04 2.90 -9.13
C VAL A 92 -0.32 1.62 -9.87
N ILE A 93 0.61 1.10 -10.67
CA ILE A 93 0.53 -0.26 -11.19
C ILE A 93 1.32 -1.19 -10.27
N ARG A 94 0.78 -2.37 -10.02
CA ARG A 94 1.43 -3.41 -9.24
C ARG A 94 1.19 -4.77 -9.89
N ALA A 95 2.26 -5.57 -10.01
CA ALA A 95 2.19 -6.98 -10.35
C ALA A 95 2.63 -7.81 -9.15
N ILE A 96 1.87 -8.86 -8.85
CA ILE A 96 2.20 -9.87 -7.83
C ILE A 96 2.55 -11.14 -8.59
N CYS A 97 3.80 -11.59 -8.47
CA CYS A 97 4.34 -12.71 -9.24
C CYS A 97 4.74 -13.84 -8.31
N LEU A 98 4.44 -15.08 -8.72
CA LEU A 98 4.94 -16.28 -8.07
C LEU A 98 6.16 -16.81 -8.83
N LEU A 99 7.23 -17.09 -8.10
CA LEU A 99 8.46 -17.62 -8.63
C LEU A 99 8.78 -18.96 -7.96
N LYS A 100 9.49 -19.85 -8.65
CA LYS A 100 10.04 -21.11 -8.11
C LYS A 100 11.55 -21.03 -7.86
N HIS A 101 12.10 -19.85 -7.84
CA HIS A 101 13.50 -19.55 -7.64
C HIS A 101 13.65 -18.16 -7.01
N PRO A 102 14.73 -17.86 -6.31
CA PRO A 102 15.05 -16.51 -5.88
C PRO A 102 15.31 -15.60 -7.09
N ILE A 103 15.28 -14.29 -6.89
CA ILE A 103 15.60 -13.35 -7.97
C ILE A 103 17.06 -13.57 -8.40
N PRO A 104 17.34 -13.73 -9.71
CA PRO A 104 18.70 -13.92 -10.21
C PRO A 104 19.64 -12.80 -9.75
N GLY A 105 20.87 -13.20 -9.33
CA GLY A 105 21.89 -12.24 -8.90
C GLY A 105 21.75 -11.74 -7.45
N THR A 106 20.87 -12.34 -6.65
CA THR A 106 20.69 -12.02 -5.23
C THR A 106 21.37 -12.99 -4.26
N GLU A 107 22.30 -13.83 -4.75
CA GLU A 107 23.00 -14.84 -3.92
C GLU A 107 22.02 -15.77 -3.19
N ASP A 108 21.01 -16.23 -3.90
CA ASP A 108 19.92 -17.09 -3.38
C ASP A 108 19.22 -16.52 -2.12
N ALA A 109 19.06 -15.20 -2.08
CA ALA A 109 18.44 -14.54 -0.94
C ALA A 109 16.98 -14.98 -0.73
N ASP A 110 16.62 -15.23 0.51
CA ASP A 110 15.25 -15.55 0.95
C ASP A 110 14.30 -14.34 0.85
N SER A 111 14.85 -13.15 0.89
CA SER A 111 14.13 -11.90 0.67
C SER A 111 15.03 -10.87 0.02
N ALA A 112 14.48 -10.07 -0.86
CA ALA A 112 15.21 -9.02 -1.54
C ALA A 112 14.33 -7.78 -1.74
N GLN A 113 14.96 -6.62 -1.72
CA GLN A 113 14.34 -5.38 -2.16
C GLN A 113 15.28 -4.70 -3.16
N ILE A 114 14.74 -4.40 -4.34
CA ILE A 114 15.48 -3.78 -5.42
C ILE A 114 14.73 -2.52 -5.82
N ILE A 115 15.45 -1.43 -5.96
CA ILE A 115 14.93 -0.16 -6.46
C ILE A 115 15.63 0.12 -7.77
N ILE A 116 14.86 0.28 -8.85
CA ILE A 116 15.38 0.71 -10.15
C ILE A 116 15.09 2.20 -10.27
N PRO A 117 16.11 3.07 -10.21
CA PRO A 117 15.92 4.50 -10.33
C PRO A 117 15.35 4.88 -11.69
N GLN A 118 14.45 5.85 -11.70
CA GLN A 118 13.75 6.35 -12.89
C GLN A 118 14.69 6.73 -14.04
N ASN A 119 15.87 7.27 -13.74
CA ASN A 119 16.86 7.68 -14.75
C ASN A 119 17.50 6.50 -15.48
N GLN A 120 17.48 5.29 -14.91
CA GLN A 120 18.00 4.07 -15.56
C GLN A 120 17.03 3.47 -16.58
N VAL A 121 15.75 3.82 -16.49
CA VAL A 121 14.68 3.30 -17.36
C VAL A 121 14.08 4.38 -18.26
N ASN A 122 14.80 5.50 -18.44
CA ASN A 122 14.39 6.64 -19.27
C ASN A 122 13.01 7.21 -18.91
N ARG A 123 12.59 7.07 -17.67
CA ARG A 123 11.36 7.68 -17.17
C ARG A 123 11.62 9.15 -16.88
N ARG A 124 10.67 9.99 -17.24
CA ARG A 124 10.75 11.43 -16.96
C ARG A 124 10.58 11.65 -15.47
N ASN A 125 11.33 12.59 -14.91
CA ASN A 125 11.04 13.09 -13.57
C ASN A 125 9.59 13.53 -13.55
N GLY A 126 8.74 12.80 -12.87
CA GLY A 126 7.34 13.17 -12.72
C GLY A 126 7.24 14.63 -12.29
N LYS A 127 6.20 15.33 -12.69
CA LYS A 127 5.93 16.73 -12.34
C LYS A 127 5.72 16.94 -10.82
N LEU A 128 6.64 16.44 -10.02
CA LEU A 128 6.56 16.47 -8.57
C LEU A 128 7.16 17.73 -7.95
N SER A 129 7.69 18.66 -8.78
CA SER A 129 8.31 19.90 -8.32
C SER A 129 7.32 20.93 -7.72
N SER A 130 6.02 20.64 -7.71
CA SER A 130 4.99 21.57 -7.22
C SER A 130 4.56 21.33 -5.76
N TYR A 131 5.09 20.32 -5.08
CA TYR A 131 4.66 20.02 -3.70
C TYR A 131 5.73 20.46 -2.68
N PRO A 132 5.36 21.26 -1.67
CA PRO A 132 6.32 21.82 -0.72
C PRO A 132 6.81 20.85 0.36
N CYS A 133 6.46 19.56 0.30
CA CYS A 133 6.85 18.58 1.29
C CYS A 133 7.81 17.54 0.71
N SER A 134 9.07 17.59 1.13
CA SER A 134 10.15 16.69 0.69
C SER A 134 9.88 15.22 0.97
N VAL A 135 9.15 14.89 2.03
CA VAL A 135 8.79 13.51 2.40
C VAL A 135 7.81 12.90 1.42
N ILE A 136 6.88 13.70 0.87
CA ILE A 136 5.93 13.24 -0.14
C ILE A 136 6.62 13.04 -1.50
N ALA A 137 7.62 13.85 -1.83
CA ALA A 137 8.38 13.72 -3.06
C ALA A 137 9.16 12.39 -3.13
N GLU A 138 9.65 11.92 -2.00
CA GLU A 138 10.38 10.65 -1.89
C GLU A 138 9.45 9.42 -1.99
N LEU A 139 8.21 9.55 -1.47
CA LEU A 139 7.16 8.52 -1.59
C LEU A 139 6.52 8.41 -2.98
N LEU A 140 6.64 9.45 -3.80
CA LEU A 140 6.05 9.55 -5.13
C LEU A 140 7.13 9.48 -6.23
N SER A 141 8.29 8.88 -5.94
CA SER A 141 9.31 8.68 -6.98
C SER A 141 8.77 7.73 -8.06
N THR A 142 9.12 7.99 -9.30
CA THR A 142 8.76 7.13 -10.44
C THR A 142 9.71 5.95 -10.59
N ASP A 143 10.45 5.63 -9.53
CA ASP A 143 11.27 4.44 -9.44
C ASP A 143 10.43 3.18 -9.50
N ILE A 144 11.01 2.10 -9.97
CA ILE A 144 10.36 0.80 -9.93
C ILE A 144 10.83 0.06 -8.68
N TYR A 145 9.90 -0.34 -7.85
CA TYR A 145 10.16 -1.12 -6.65
C TYR A 145 9.89 -2.60 -6.90
N VAL A 146 10.87 -3.42 -6.54
CA VAL A 146 10.76 -4.88 -6.54
C VAL A 146 11.00 -5.37 -5.12
N ALA A 147 10.03 -6.07 -4.56
CA ALA A 147 10.16 -6.75 -3.27
C ALA A 147 9.89 -8.23 -3.44
N MET A 148 10.74 -9.07 -2.89
CA MET A 148 10.59 -10.53 -2.89
C MET A 148 10.65 -11.04 -1.46
N VAL A 149 9.76 -11.98 -1.14
CA VAL A 149 9.71 -12.73 0.12
C VAL A 149 9.49 -14.21 -0.17
N SER A 150 10.02 -15.07 0.70
CA SER A 150 9.94 -16.52 0.56
C SER A 150 9.12 -17.17 1.67
N SER A 151 9.10 -18.50 1.67
CA SER A 151 8.49 -19.30 2.73
C SER A 151 9.10 -19.09 4.12
N THR A 152 10.30 -18.51 4.23
CA THR A 152 10.90 -18.13 5.53
C THR A 152 10.09 -17.08 6.28
N HIS A 153 9.24 -16.34 5.56
CA HIS A 153 8.29 -15.36 6.13
C HIS A 153 6.90 -15.96 6.39
N ASN A 154 6.72 -17.28 6.15
CA ASN A 154 5.44 -18.00 6.30
C ASN A 154 4.29 -17.40 5.46
N VAL A 155 4.59 -16.83 4.31
CA VAL A 155 3.61 -16.19 3.41
C VAL A 155 3.30 -17.01 2.16
N CYS A 156 4.10 -18.05 1.89
CA CYS A 156 3.93 -18.96 0.76
C CYS A 156 4.45 -20.36 1.09
N ALA A 157 4.17 -21.32 0.22
CA ALA A 157 4.68 -22.68 0.33
C ALA A 157 6.21 -22.72 0.20
N LYS A 158 6.80 -23.80 0.69
CA LYS A 158 8.24 -24.07 0.51
C LYS A 158 8.58 -24.04 -0.99
N ASP A 159 9.76 -23.52 -1.31
CA ASP A 159 10.28 -23.38 -2.67
C ASP A 159 9.45 -22.45 -3.59
N ILE A 160 8.57 -21.65 -3.00
CA ILE A 160 7.85 -20.57 -3.68
C ILE A 160 8.32 -19.22 -3.13
N TYR A 161 8.45 -18.27 -4.04
CA TYR A 161 8.78 -16.87 -3.74
C TYR A 161 7.68 -15.98 -4.27
N ILE A 162 7.27 -15.00 -3.49
CA ILE A 162 6.33 -13.97 -3.91
C ILE A 162 7.13 -12.72 -4.22
N ALA A 163 7.05 -12.26 -5.46
CA ALA A 163 7.66 -11.00 -5.87
C ALA A 163 6.58 -9.98 -6.21
N ILE A 164 6.75 -8.76 -5.71
CA ILE A 164 5.86 -7.64 -5.98
C ILE A 164 6.67 -6.59 -6.72
N VAL A 165 6.21 -6.22 -7.91
CA VAL A 165 6.78 -5.14 -8.71
C VAL A 165 5.78 -4.00 -8.77
N SER A 166 6.20 -2.78 -8.45
CA SER A 166 5.28 -1.63 -8.44
C SER A 166 5.96 -0.36 -8.89
N THR A 167 5.19 0.52 -9.52
CA THR A 167 5.61 1.86 -9.89
C THR A 167 4.41 2.78 -10.08
N ILE A 168 4.64 4.09 -10.10
CA ILE A 168 3.62 5.09 -10.42
C ILE A 168 3.38 5.08 -11.92
N VAL A 169 2.12 5.18 -12.33
CA VAL A 169 1.70 5.25 -13.73
C VAL A 169 1.92 6.66 -14.28
N GLU A 170 2.69 6.78 -15.36
CA GLU A 170 2.95 8.04 -16.06
C GLU A 170 2.33 8.10 -17.45
N THR A 171 2.01 6.96 -18.04
CA THR A 171 1.53 6.84 -19.43
C THR A 171 0.25 6.01 -19.53
N ASP A 172 -0.32 5.97 -20.73
CA ASP A 172 -1.51 5.15 -21.03
C ASP A 172 -1.16 3.64 -21.18
N LYS A 173 0.11 3.27 -21.04
CA LYS A 173 0.60 1.88 -21.17
C LYS A 173 1.37 1.45 -19.92
N PRO A 174 0.70 1.33 -18.77
CA PRO A 174 1.34 1.05 -17.50
C PRO A 174 2.08 -0.29 -17.46
N GLU A 175 1.66 -1.27 -18.29
CA GLU A 175 2.33 -2.57 -18.38
C GLU A 175 3.76 -2.45 -18.92
N LEU A 176 4.03 -1.48 -19.79
CA LEU A 176 5.38 -1.23 -20.28
C LEU A 176 6.26 -0.54 -19.25
N GLU A 177 5.64 0.23 -18.37
CA GLU A 177 6.37 0.93 -17.31
C GLU A 177 6.92 0.00 -16.23
N ILE A 178 6.21 -1.10 -15.96
CA ILE A 178 6.61 -2.11 -14.97
C ILE A 178 7.53 -3.19 -15.57
N ALA A 179 7.62 -3.27 -16.90
CA ALA A 179 8.36 -4.32 -17.60
C ALA A 179 9.83 -4.46 -17.16
N PRO A 180 10.61 -3.38 -16.95
CA PRO A 180 12.00 -3.53 -16.48
C PRO A 180 12.11 -4.24 -15.12
N GLY A 181 11.17 -3.98 -14.21
CA GLY A 181 11.10 -4.67 -12.93
C GLY A 181 10.73 -6.14 -13.07
N LEU A 182 9.80 -6.47 -13.97
CA LEU A 182 9.43 -7.86 -14.25
C LEU A 182 10.58 -8.65 -14.90
N GLN A 183 11.38 -8.01 -15.75
CA GLN A 183 12.55 -8.65 -16.38
C GLN A 183 13.61 -9.10 -15.38
N LEU A 184 13.76 -8.41 -14.25
CA LEU A 184 14.69 -8.81 -13.19
C LEU A 184 14.28 -10.09 -12.48
N LEU A 185 13.01 -10.45 -12.51
CA LEU A 185 12.49 -11.61 -11.79
C LEU A 185 12.92 -12.93 -12.42
N GLY A 186 13.34 -12.95 -13.71
CA GLY A 186 13.55 -14.17 -14.46
C GLY A 186 12.22 -14.87 -14.82
N PRO A 187 12.18 -16.21 -14.95
CA PRO A 187 10.98 -16.94 -15.31
C PRO A 187 9.88 -16.80 -14.24
N ILE A 188 8.74 -16.24 -14.61
CA ILE A 188 7.58 -16.08 -13.71
C ILE A 188 6.72 -17.33 -13.84
N TYR A 189 6.40 -17.98 -12.71
CA TYR A 189 5.54 -19.15 -12.65
C TYR A 189 4.07 -18.81 -12.80
N ASP A 190 3.63 -17.73 -12.13
CA ASP A 190 2.26 -17.20 -12.20
C ASP A 190 2.25 -15.70 -11.90
N LYS A 191 1.23 -14.97 -12.43
CA LYS A 191 1.17 -13.49 -12.34
C LYS A 191 -0.27 -12.99 -12.28
#